data_217fc9fd40bf914dffa302494b439ba3
#
_entry.id   217fc9fd40bf914dffa302494b439ba3
#
_cell.length_a   1.000
_cell.length_b   1.000
_cell.length_c   1.000
_cell.angle_alpha   90.00
_cell.angle_beta   90.00
_cell.angle_gamma   90.00
#
_symmetry.space_group_name_H-M   'P 1'
#
loop_
_entity.id
_entity.type
_entity.pdbx_description
1 polymer ?
#
loop_
_entity_poly.entity_id
_entity_poly.type
_entity_poly.pdbx_seq_one_letter_code
_entity_poly.pdbx_strand_id
1 'polypeptide(L)'
;MRIGALITFLIIVTTACKQNFGEILVINGLTMGTTYSIKIKTNNNANKRNIRNEIEKILSEINQSMSTYIEESELSIINLSKSSDWQSVSDDLFTVINHAKKISVKTEGAFDITIGPLVNLWGFGSDKIENKIPSDEIIKSVKKNTGFQKILLDKTHMKIFKSNPNLYIDLSSIAKGFAVDKIALYLDKKKFKNYLIEIGGEIIAKGENAEKKVWQIGIENPNANNEIIKHTIRLNNMAMATSGNYKNYFKKDDISYSHIIDPATGRPVEHKLASVTVLSHSAMNADALATGFMVLGPEKTLSLANNLKIPIYLIIKNDKYFEEKYNDYFAPFISN
;
A
#
# COMPACT_ATOMS: atom_id res chain seq x y z
N MET A 1 39.14 -71.60 35.31
CA MET A 1 39.43 -70.47 34.41
C MET A 1 38.05 -69.84 34.03
N ARG A 2 37.73 -68.69 34.59
CA ARG A 2 36.51 -67.89 34.22
C ARG A 2 36.98 -66.65 33.49
N ILE A 3 36.67 -66.55 32.22
CA ILE A 3 36.99 -65.41 31.37
C ILE A 3 35.85 -64.43 31.56
N GLY A 4 36.10 -63.27 32.18
CA GLY A 4 35.17 -62.17 32.31
C GLY A 4 35.22 -61.32 31.04
N ALA A 5 34.09 -61.23 30.31
CA ALA A 5 33.95 -60.30 29.17
C ALA A 5 33.63 -58.92 29.66
N LEU A 6 34.55 -57.95 29.42
CA LEU A 6 34.34 -56.54 29.67
C LEU A 6 33.51 -55.93 28.52
N ILE A 7 32.24 -55.59 28.78
CA ILE A 7 31.41 -54.87 27.82
C ILE A 7 31.65 -53.37 27.98
N THR A 8 32.37 -52.76 27.08
CA THR A 8 32.57 -51.28 27.01
C THR A 8 31.33 -50.63 26.39
N PHE A 9 30.57 -49.91 27.21
CA PHE A 9 29.39 -49.14 26.74
C PHE A 9 29.83 -47.80 26.14
N LEU A 10 29.79 -47.70 24.81
CA LEU A 10 30.13 -46.48 24.11
C LEU A 10 28.91 -45.52 24.16
N ILE A 11 28.97 -44.49 25.02
CA ILE A 11 27.94 -43.44 25.10
C ILE A 11 28.16 -42.47 23.93
N ILE A 12 27.37 -42.61 22.88
CA ILE A 12 27.29 -41.62 21.80
C ILE A 12 26.51 -40.42 22.31
N VAL A 13 27.21 -39.36 22.70
CA VAL A 13 26.60 -38.06 23.01
C VAL A 13 26.20 -37.41 21.67
N THR A 14 24.96 -37.56 21.27
CA THR A 14 24.43 -36.79 20.16
C THR A 14 24.22 -35.34 20.63
N THR A 15 25.19 -34.48 20.30
CA THR A 15 24.99 -33.02 20.40
C THR A 15 23.93 -32.63 19.36
N ALA A 16 22.67 -32.59 19.81
CA ALA A 16 21.60 -31.94 19.04
C ALA A 16 21.99 -30.46 18.89
N CYS A 17 22.46 -30.07 17.72
CA CYS A 17 22.55 -28.66 17.34
C CYS A 17 21.15 -28.05 17.48
N LYS A 18 20.88 -27.37 18.59
CA LYS A 18 19.75 -26.45 18.67
C LYS A 18 19.96 -25.40 17.57
N GLN A 19 19.27 -25.56 16.47
CA GLN A 19 19.15 -24.47 15.51
C GLN A 19 18.58 -23.28 16.26
N ASN A 20 19.41 -22.27 16.50
CA ASN A 20 18.97 -21.01 17.09
C ASN A 20 18.12 -20.29 16.02
N PHE A 21 16.84 -20.58 16.00
CA PHE A 21 15.85 -19.79 15.27
C PHE A 21 15.80 -18.42 15.95
N GLY A 22 16.12 -17.35 15.20
CA GLY A 22 16.02 -15.99 15.74
C GLY A 22 14.60 -15.74 16.26
N GLU A 23 14.50 -15.05 17.37
CA GLU A 23 13.20 -14.65 17.92
C GLU A 23 12.51 -13.60 16.98
N ILE A 24 11.23 -13.77 16.74
CA ILE A 24 10.42 -12.79 16.01
C ILE A 24 9.68 -11.91 17.02
N LEU A 25 10.06 -10.65 17.06
CA LEU A 25 9.29 -9.61 17.73
C LEU A 25 8.11 -9.22 16.84
N VAL A 26 6.89 -9.36 17.37
CA VAL A 26 5.66 -8.97 16.65
C VAL A 26 5.02 -7.76 17.35
N ILE A 27 4.71 -6.72 16.55
CA ILE A 27 4.01 -5.51 16.98
C ILE A 27 2.81 -5.32 16.07
N ASN A 28 1.62 -5.32 16.64
CA ASN A 28 0.35 -5.13 15.92
C ASN A 28 -0.41 -3.95 16.52
N GLY A 29 -1.24 -3.29 15.72
CA GLY A 29 -2.12 -2.21 16.17
C GLY A 29 -3.07 -1.75 15.08
N LEU A 30 -3.66 -0.57 15.28
CA LEU A 30 -4.59 0.09 14.36
C LEU A 30 -4.02 1.44 13.92
N THR A 31 -4.16 1.76 12.64
CA THR A 31 -3.79 3.07 12.07
C THR A 31 -4.52 3.30 10.76
N MET A 32 -4.77 4.53 10.36
CA MET A 32 -5.33 4.90 9.04
C MET A 32 -6.58 4.09 8.67
N GLY A 33 -7.46 3.82 9.64
CA GLY A 33 -8.69 3.04 9.44
C GLY A 33 -8.50 1.55 9.19
N THR A 34 -7.28 1.01 9.41
CA THR A 34 -6.92 -0.40 9.19
C THR A 34 -6.02 -0.95 10.28
N THR A 35 -5.58 -2.20 10.12
CA THR A 35 -4.58 -2.84 11.00
C THR A 35 -3.17 -2.63 10.49
N TYR A 36 -2.18 -2.75 11.39
CA TYR A 36 -0.79 -2.94 11.02
C TYR A 36 -0.16 -4.12 11.74
N SER A 37 0.82 -4.75 11.11
CA SER A 37 1.61 -5.85 11.65
C SER A 37 3.08 -5.68 11.27
N ILE A 38 3.95 -5.66 12.29
CA ILE A 38 5.40 -5.52 12.11
C ILE A 38 6.09 -6.69 12.75
N LYS A 39 6.84 -7.45 11.97
CA LYS A 39 7.61 -8.61 12.40
C LYS A 39 9.10 -8.28 12.25
N ILE A 40 9.85 -8.36 13.35
CA ILE A 40 11.28 -8.04 13.37
C ILE A 40 12.03 -9.26 13.91
N LYS A 41 12.96 -9.82 13.14
CA LYS A 41 13.88 -10.85 13.63
C LYS A 41 14.96 -10.18 14.48
N THR A 42 15.03 -10.56 15.73
CA THR A 42 15.91 -9.94 16.72
C THR A 42 16.63 -10.99 17.56
N ASN A 43 17.75 -10.61 18.17
CA ASN A 43 18.48 -11.43 19.13
C ASN A 43 18.18 -10.89 20.54
N ASN A 44 17.16 -11.42 21.18
CA ASN A 44 16.73 -11.32 22.61
C ASN A 44 16.85 -10.00 23.42
N ASN A 45 17.48 -8.93 22.94
CA ASN A 45 17.70 -7.70 23.70
C ASN A 45 16.96 -6.46 23.16
N ALA A 46 16.06 -6.62 22.19
CA ALA A 46 15.30 -5.50 21.67
C ALA A 46 14.18 -5.10 22.64
N ASN A 47 14.21 -3.86 23.13
CA ASN A 47 13.16 -3.32 23.97
C ASN A 47 11.87 -3.12 23.14
N LYS A 48 11.01 -4.14 23.16
CA LYS A 48 9.72 -4.16 22.43
C LYS A 48 8.89 -2.90 22.70
N ARG A 49 8.84 -2.45 23.95
CA ARG A 49 8.03 -1.28 24.34
C ARG A 49 8.53 -0.01 23.66
N ASN A 50 9.86 0.21 23.65
CA ASN A 50 10.44 1.38 22.99
C ASN A 50 10.21 1.36 21.47
N ILE A 51 10.39 0.19 20.85
CA ILE A 51 10.16 0.06 19.41
C ILE A 51 8.71 0.35 19.07
N ARG A 52 7.76 -0.22 19.84
CA ARG A 52 6.33 0.05 19.67
C ARG A 52 6.01 1.54 19.81
N ASN A 53 6.48 2.18 20.85
CA ASN A 53 6.19 3.59 21.11
C ASN A 53 6.70 4.49 19.97
N GLU A 54 7.88 4.22 19.43
CA GLU A 54 8.43 4.97 18.30
C GLU A 54 7.64 4.74 17.01
N ILE A 55 7.20 3.49 16.75
CA ILE A 55 6.34 3.17 15.60
C ILE A 55 4.99 3.90 15.72
N GLU A 56 4.35 3.84 16.88
CA GLU A 56 3.07 4.51 17.14
C GLU A 56 3.20 6.03 17.01
N LYS A 57 4.34 6.59 17.44
CA LYS A 57 4.66 8.00 17.25
C LYS A 57 4.77 8.35 15.75
N ILE A 58 5.53 7.59 14.96
CA ILE A 58 5.65 7.78 13.51
C ILE A 58 4.28 7.74 12.84
N LEU A 59 3.45 6.75 13.17
CA LEU A 59 2.11 6.59 12.62
C LEU A 59 1.19 7.76 13.02
N SER A 60 1.29 8.24 14.26
CA SER A 60 0.54 9.40 14.73
C SER A 60 0.95 10.68 14.00
N GLU A 61 2.24 10.92 13.81
CA GLU A 61 2.76 12.09 13.07
C GLU A 61 2.28 12.08 11.61
N ILE A 62 2.28 10.92 10.94
CA ILE A 62 1.77 10.79 9.58
C ILE A 62 0.26 11.05 9.51
N ASN A 63 -0.53 10.50 10.46
CA ASN A 63 -1.96 10.77 10.52
C ASN A 63 -2.23 12.27 10.74
N GLN A 64 -1.49 12.93 11.62
CA GLN A 64 -1.62 14.35 11.89
C GLN A 64 -1.23 15.22 10.70
N SER A 65 -0.33 14.74 9.85
CA SER A 65 0.05 15.44 8.62
C SER A 65 -0.91 15.18 7.45
N MET A 66 -1.39 13.95 7.24
CA MET A 66 -1.98 13.51 5.96
C MET A 66 -3.42 13.02 6.02
N SER A 67 -4.03 12.93 7.20
CA SER A 67 -5.40 12.44 7.33
C SER A 67 -6.41 13.46 6.84
N THR A 68 -7.41 13.02 6.08
CA THR A 68 -8.61 13.81 5.74
C THR A 68 -9.75 13.58 6.74
N TYR A 69 -9.58 12.69 7.72
CA TYR A 69 -10.54 12.38 8.79
C TYR A 69 -10.25 13.13 10.09
N ILE A 70 -9.05 13.68 10.25
CA ILE A 70 -8.65 14.51 11.39
C ILE A 70 -8.80 15.97 10.94
N GLU A 71 -9.74 16.69 11.52
CA GLU A 71 -10.07 18.07 11.14
C GLU A 71 -8.87 19.01 11.30
N GLU A 72 -8.05 18.81 12.34
CA GLU A 72 -6.86 19.60 12.66
C GLU A 72 -5.58 19.06 12.01
N SER A 73 -5.67 18.10 11.09
CA SER A 73 -4.49 17.65 10.36
C SER A 73 -3.98 18.75 9.42
N GLU A 74 -2.69 18.71 9.14
CA GLU A 74 -2.06 19.66 8.21
C GLU A 74 -2.76 19.66 6.84
N LEU A 75 -3.08 18.48 6.30
CA LEU A 75 -3.78 18.32 5.03
C LEU A 75 -5.21 18.87 5.09
N SER A 76 -5.95 18.63 6.18
CA SER A 76 -7.32 19.14 6.34
C SER A 76 -7.34 20.67 6.40
N ILE A 77 -6.40 21.29 7.11
CA ILE A 77 -6.23 22.75 7.15
C ILE A 77 -5.99 23.31 5.74
N ILE A 78 -5.11 22.66 4.96
CA ILE A 78 -4.82 23.04 3.57
C ILE A 78 -6.06 22.87 2.68
N ASN A 79 -6.82 21.79 2.86
CA ASN A 79 -8.05 21.55 2.10
C ASN A 79 -9.12 22.60 2.39
N LEU A 80 -9.28 23.01 3.64
CA LEU A 80 -10.23 24.05 4.05
C LEU A 80 -9.79 25.45 3.63
N SER A 81 -8.50 25.68 3.50
CA SER A 81 -7.97 27.00 3.09
C SER A 81 -8.46 27.38 1.69
N LYS A 82 -9.03 28.58 1.58
CA LYS A 82 -9.40 29.23 0.32
C LYS A 82 -8.32 30.22 -0.15
N SER A 83 -7.16 30.25 0.51
CA SER A 83 -6.06 31.13 0.14
C SER A 83 -5.56 30.85 -1.28
N SER A 84 -5.26 31.93 -1.98
CA SER A 84 -4.56 31.94 -3.26
C SER A 84 -3.05 32.22 -3.07
N ASP A 85 -2.49 31.91 -1.90
CA ASP A 85 -1.09 32.08 -1.57
C ASP A 85 -0.36 30.74 -1.47
N TRP A 86 0.96 30.80 -1.53
CA TRP A 86 1.82 29.68 -1.24
C TRP A 86 1.75 29.29 0.24
N GLN A 87 1.41 28.03 0.51
CA GLN A 87 1.29 27.48 1.85
C GLN A 87 2.51 26.63 2.17
N SER A 88 3.20 26.94 3.29
CA SER A 88 4.29 26.10 3.80
C SER A 88 3.72 24.79 4.32
N VAL A 89 4.42 23.70 4.04
CA VAL A 89 4.03 22.34 4.46
C VAL A 89 5.21 21.60 5.07
N SER A 90 4.92 20.59 5.88
CA SER A 90 5.93 19.70 6.43
C SER A 90 6.69 18.97 5.32
N ASP A 91 7.92 18.54 5.60
CA ASP A 91 8.77 17.78 4.68
C ASP A 91 8.10 16.50 4.22
N ASP A 92 7.40 15.81 5.11
CA ASP A 92 6.71 14.56 4.82
C ASP A 92 5.52 14.80 3.88
N LEU A 93 4.67 15.79 4.15
CA LEU A 93 3.54 16.13 3.29
C LEU A 93 4.01 16.58 1.90
N PHE A 94 5.03 17.42 1.85
CA PHE A 94 5.64 17.84 0.58
C PHE A 94 6.17 16.66 -0.22
N THR A 95 6.88 15.75 0.45
CA THR A 95 7.46 14.54 -0.16
C THR A 95 6.38 13.69 -0.80
N VAL A 96 5.28 13.42 -0.09
CA VAL A 96 4.19 12.59 -0.58
C VAL A 96 3.46 13.26 -1.75
N ILE A 97 3.12 14.56 -1.66
CA ILE A 97 2.46 15.29 -2.74
C ILE A 97 3.36 15.36 -3.99
N ASN A 98 4.65 15.63 -3.82
CA ASN A 98 5.60 15.66 -4.93
C ASN A 98 5.75 14.28 -5.60
N HIS A 99 5.76 13.20 -4.82
CA HIS A 99 5.79 11.85 -5.35
C HIS A 99 4.47 11.50 -6.07
N ALA A 100 3.35 11.82 -5.46
CA ALA A 100 2.02 11.64 -6.05
C ALA A 100 1.92 12.30 -7.43
N LYS A 101 2.37 13.55 -7.57
CA LYS A 101 2.40 14.24 -8.87
C LYS A 101 3.26 13.52 -9.92
N LYS A 102 4.39 12.94 -9.52
CA LYS A 102 5.22 12.14 -10.45
C LYS A 102 4.49 10.89 -10.92
N ILE A 103 3.75 10.21 -10.02
CA ILE A 103 2.94 9.06 -10.39
C ILE A 103 1.77 9.47 -11.28
N SER A 104 1.12 10.60 -10.98
CA SER A 104 0.05 11.15 -11.85
C SER A 104 0.53 11.36 -13.29
N VAL A 105 1.73 11.94 -13.46
CA VAL A 105 2.34 12.10 -14.79
C VAL A 105 2.63 10.75 -15.44
N LYS A 106 3.25 9.80 -14.71
CA LYS A 106 3.58 8.46 -15.21
C LYS A 106 2.37 7.64 -15.64
N THR A 107 1.23 7.82 -14.97
CA THR A 107 -0.03 7.11 -15.23
C THR A 107 -0.98 7.93 -16.10
N GLU A 108 -0.49 9.00 -16.75
CA GLU A 108 -1.27 9.87 -17.66
C GLU A 108 -2.54 10.44 -16.98
N GLY A 109 -2.45 10.68 -15.66
CA GLY A 109 -3.55 11.22 -14.86
C GLY A 109 -4.51 10.17 -14.30
N ALA A 110 -4.29 8.87 -14.53
CA ALA A 110 -5.10 7.82 -13.94
C ALA A 110 -4.94 7.77 -12.39
N PHE A 111 -3.77 8.06 -11.88
CA PHE A 111 -3.56 8.37 -10.47
C PHE A 111 -3.70 9.88 -10.26
N ASP A 112 -4.66 10.31 -9.45
CA ASP A 112 -4.85 11.73 -9.12
C ASP A 112 -5.33 11.90 -7.68
N ILE A 113 -4.50 12.52 -6.85
CA ILE A 113 -4.79 12.77 -5.44
C ILE A 113 -5.84 13.88 -5.22
N THR A 114 -6.43 14.40 -6.29
CA THR A 114 -7.46 15.46 -6.17
C THR A 114 -8.87 14.96 -6.42
N ILE A 115 -9.07 13.65 -6.63
CA ILE A 115 -10.38 13.08 -6.94
C ILE A 115 -11.28 12.85 -5.71
N GLY A 116 -10.80 13.13 -4.49
CA GLY A 116 -11.57 12.95 -3.25
C GLY A 116 -13.01 13.46 -3.33
N PRO A 117 -13.30 14.67 -3.87
CA PRO A 117 -14.67 15.15 -4.04
C PRO A 117 -15.53 14.28 -4.96
N LEU A 118 -14.94 13.65 -5.98
CA LEU A 118 -15.65 12.68 -6.83
C LEU A 118 -15.91 11.37 -6.10
N VAL A 119 -14.94 10.88 -5.32
CA VAL A 119 -15.10 9.70 -4.47
C VAL A 119 -16.21 9.90 -3.45
N ASN A 120 -16.27 11.07 -2.80
CA ASN A 120 -17.34 11.46 -1.88
C ASN A 120 -18.70 11.53 -2.63
N LEU A 121 -18.75 12.14 -3.81
CA LEU A 121 -19.96 12.26 -4.63
C LEU A 121 -20.61 10.90 -4.95
N TRP A 122 -19.80 9.86 -5.15
CA TRP A 122 -20.25 8.49 -5.38
C TRP A 122 -20.53 7.71 -4.09
N GLY A 123 -20.36 8.32 -2.91
CA GLY A 123 -20.63 7.72 -1.60
C GLY A 123 -19.53 6.81 -1.04
N PHE A 124 -18.32 6.86 -1.62
CA PHE A 124 -17.19 6.02 -1.18
C PHE A 124 -16.18 6.75 -0.27
N GLY A 125 -16.35 8.06 -0.06
CA GLY A 125 -15.43 8.88 0.72
C GLY A 125 -15.82 9.01 2.20
N SER A 126 -15.20 9.99 2.87
CA SER A 126 -15.43 10.30 4.28
C SER A 126 -16.84 10.86 4.56
N ASP A 127 -17.44 11.52 3.58
CA ASP A 127 -18.78 12.09 3.70
C ASP A 127 -19.80 10.96 3.61
N LYS A 128 -20.67 10.84 4.62
CA LYS A 128 -21.75 9.85 4.67
C LYS A 128 -22.89 10.26 3.71
N ILE A 129 -22.63 10.21 2.42
CA ILE A 129 -23.63 10.47 1.38
C ILE A 129 -24.28 9.13 1.01
N GLU A 130 -25.61 9.10 0.88
CA GLU A 130 -26.30 7.92 0.33
C GLU A 130 -25.73 7.56 -1.05
N ASN A 131 -25.58 6.26 -1.31
CA ASN A 131 -25.17 5.74 -2.61
C ASN A 131 -26.20 6.12 -3.69
N LYS A 132 -25.97 7.26 -4.34
CA LYS A 132 -26.80 7.77 -5.45
C LYS A 132 -25.94 7.89 -6.69
N ILE A 133 -26.52 7.55 -7.85
CA ILE A 133 -25.88 7.82 -9.13
C ILE A 133 -25.99 9.34 -9.38
N PRO A 134 -24.88 10.07 -9.38
CA PRO A 134 -24.91 11.51 -9.64
C PRO A 134 -25.29 11.82 -11.09
N SER A 135 -25.96 12.97 -11.34
CA SER A 135 -26.18 13.44 -12.70
C SER A 135 -24.89 13.91 -13.37
N ASP A 136 -24.87 13.92 -14.70
CA ASP A 136 -23.72 14.36 -15.49
C ASP A 136 -23.33 15.80 -15.20
N GLU A 137 -24.31 16.67 -14.93
CA GLU A 137 -24.08 18.08 -14.59
C GLU A 137 -23.32 18.19 -13.26
N ILE A 138 -23.72 17.39 -12.25
CA ILE A 138 -23.05 17.38 -10.94
C ILE A 138 -21.63 16.85 -11.08
N ILE A 139 -21.42 15.72 -11.80
CA ILE A 139 -20.10 15.16 -12.06
C ILE A 139 -19.21 16.19 -12.74
N LYS A 140 -19.69 16.84 -13.80
CA LYS A 140 -18.94 17.91 -14.51
C LYS A 140 -18.60 19.09 -13.60
N SER A 141 -19.53 19.47 -12.72
CA SER A 141 -19.31 20.57 -11.77
C SER A 141 -18.21 20.24 -10.76
N VAL A 142 -18.28 19.06 -10.12
CA VAL A 142 -17.27 18.62 -9.14
C VAL A 142 -15.91 18.44 -9.81
N LYS A 143 -15.88 17.86 -11.01
CA LYS A 143 -14.65 17.63 -11.78
C LYS A 143 -13.89 18.91 -12.12
N LYS A 144 -14.55 20.07 -12.22
CA LYS A 144 -13.85 21.37 -12.39
C LYS A 144 -12.87 21.67 -11.25
N ASN A 145 -13.10 21.11 -10.07
CA ASN A 145 -12.26 21.28 -8.88
C ASN A 145 -11.22 20.17 -8.69
N THR A 146 -11.07 19.24 -9.64
CA THR A 146 -10.05 18.18 -9.63
C THR A 146 -8.95 18.43 -10.66
N GLY A 147 -7.85 17.71 -10.57
CA GLY A 147 -6.71 17.74 -11.48
C GLY A 147 -5.39 18.03 -10.75
N PHE A 148 -4.50 17.05 -10.70
CA PHE A 148 -3.19 17.14 -10.03
C PHE A 148 -2.32 18.28 -10.56
N GLN A 149 -2.53 18.73 -11.79
CA GLN A 149 -1.82 19.87 -12.42
C GLN A 149 -2.08 21.16 -11.66
N LYS A 150 -3.23 21.28 -10.99
CA LYS A 150 -3.64 22.46 -10.21
C LYS A 150 -2.89 22.60 -8.88
N ILE A 151 -2.09 21.62 -8.50
CA ILE A 151 -1.16 21.69 -7.38
C ILE A 151 0.19 22.13 -7.92
N LEU A 152 0.68 23.31 -7.53
CA LEU A 152 2.03 23.77 -7.83
C LEU A 152 2.93 23.56 -6.62
N LEU A 153 4.22 23.27 -6.86
CA LEU A 153 5.19 22.94 -5.83
C LEU A 153 6.41 23.88 -5.91
N ASP A 154 6.75 24.51 -4.80
CA ASP A 154 8.04 25.16 -4.59
C ASP A 154 8.93 24.23 -3.76
N LYS A 155 9.89 23.59 -4.42
CA LYS A 155 10.82 22.64 -3.78
C LYS A 155 11.86 23.31 -2.91
N THR A 156 12.17 24.55 -3.17
CA THR A 156 13.20 25.29 -2.44
C THR A 156 12.71 25.69 -1.06
N HIS A 157 11.45 26.08 -0.96
CA HIS A 157 10.85 26.59 0.28
C HIS A 157 9.83 25.64 0.89
N MET A 158 9.70 24.41 0.36
CA MET A 158 8.74 23.38 0.81
C MET A 158 7.31 23.94 0.91
N LYS A 159 6.84 24.54 -0.21
CA LYS A 159 5.51 25.16 -0.28
C LYS A 159 4.67 24.53 -1.37
N ILE A 160 3.36 24.53 -1.16
CA ILE A 160 2.37 24.16 -2.15
C ILE A 160 1.46 25.35 -2.47
N PHE A 161 0.91 25.36 -3.68
CA PHE A 161 -0.07 26.36 -4.10
C PHE A 161 -1.21 25.63 -4.82
N LYS A 162 -2.45 25.94 -4.43
CA LYS A 162 -3.65 25.45 -5.11
C LYS A 162 -4.11 26.50 -6.12
N SER A 163 -3.96 26.24 -7.43
CA SER A 163 -4.44 27.18 -8.47
C SER A 163 -5.97 27.27 -8.56
N ASN A 164 -6.68 26.41 -7.83
CA ASN A 164 -8.10 26.48 -7.57
C ASN A 164 -8.33 26.38 -6.06
N PRO A 165 -8.92 27.38 -5.39
CA PRO A 165 -9.13 27.38 -3.94
C PRO A 165 -10.10 26.26 -3.47
N ASN A 166 -10.89 25.69 -4.38
CA ASN A 166 -11.78 24.56 -4.07
C ASN A 166 -11.12 23.19 -4.35
N LEU A 167 -9.84 23.18 -4.73
CA LEU A 167 -9.09 21.93 -4.88
C LEU A 167 -8.98 21.23 -3.53
N TYR A 168 -9.31 19.94 -3.53
CA TYR A 168 -9.22 19.07 -2.37
C TYR A 168 -8.18 17.98 -2.63
N ILE A 169 -7.28 17.74 -1.70
CA ILE A 169 -6.22 16.74 -1.79
C ILE A 169 -6.57 15.59 -0.86
N ASP A 170 -6.51 14.36 -1.38
CA ASP A 170 -6.70 13.12 -0.65
C ASP A 170 -5.49 12.20 -0.91
N LEU A 171 -4.80 11.82 0.16
CA LEU A 171 -3.60 11.00 0.10
C LEU A 171 -3.85 9.53 0.51
N SER A 172 -5.11 9.10 0.64
CA SER A 172 -5.46 7.74 1.08
C SER A 172 -4.88 6.62 0.21
N SER A 173 -4.59 6.93 -1.06
CA SER A 173 -4.04 6.01 -2.07
C SER A 173 -2.50 5.97 -2.12
N ILE A 174 -1.81 6.61 -1.16
CA ILE A 174 -0.34 6.69 -1.13
C ILE A 174 0.21 6.77 0.31
N ALA A 175 -0.59 7.25 1.26
CA ALA A 175 -0.12 7.50 2.63
C ALA A 175 0.22 6.23 3.40
N LYS A 176 -0.47 5.11 3.13
CA LYS A 176 -0.16 3.82 3.77
C LYS A 176 1.21 3.31 3.33
N GLY A 177 1.48 3.33 2.03
CA GLY A 177 2.79 3.00 1.50
C GLY A 177 3.90 3.90 2.05
N PHE A 178 3.65 5.20 2.19
CA PHE A 178 4.59 6.12 2.83
C PHE A 178 4.86 5.75 4.30
N ALA A 179 3.83 5.39 5.05
CA ALA A 179 3.98 4.99 6.45
C ALA A 179 4.83 3.71 6.59
N VAL A 180 4.63 2.74 5.70
CA VAL A 180 5.45 1.53 5.61
C VAL A 180 6.92 1.89 5.37
N ASP A 181 7.20 2.78 4.41
CA ASP A 181 8.57 3.23 4.10
C ASP A 181 9.21 4.00 5.29
N LYS A 182 8.45 4.84 6.00
CA LYS A 182 8.95 5.57 7.19
C LYS A 182 9.32 4.64 8.33
N ILE A 183 8.52 3.60 8.57
CA ILE A 183 8.83 2.59 9.60
C ILE A 183 10.05 1.76 9.16
N ALA A 184 10.16 1.38 7.88
CA ALA A 184 11.33 0.68 7.35
C ALA A 184 12.60 1.51 7.56
N LEU A 185 12.56 2.81 7.26
CA LEU A 185 13.68 3.73 7.49
C LEU A 185 14.05 3.83 8.98
N TYR A 186 13.07 3.85 9.88
CA TYR A 186 13.30 3.82 11.32
C TYR A 186 14.02 2.53 11.75
N LEU A 187 13.53 1.37 11.29
CA LEU A 187 14.15 0.08 11.60
C LEU A 187 15.58 -0.02 11.04
N ASP A 188 15.82 0.49 9.84
CA ASP A 188 17.15 0.55 9.23
C ASP A 188 18.13 1.43 10.04
N LYS A 189 17.67 2.61 10.49
CA LYS A 189 18.47 3.48 11.39
C LYS A 189 18.80 2.79 12.72
N LYS A 190 17.89 1.94 13.22
CA LYS A 190 18.13 1.09 14.39
C LYS A 190 18.95 -0.18 14.08
N LYS A 191 19.42 -0.34 12.82
CA LYS A 191 20.24 -1.46 12.33
C LYS A 191 19.54 -2.82 12.36
N PHE A 192 18.22 -2.88 12.37
CA PHE A 192 17.47 -4.09 12.09
C PHE A 192 17.61 -4.43 10.60
N LYS A 193 17.99 -5.67 10.31
CA LYS A 193 18.26 -6.14 8.92
C LYS A 193 17.17 -7.06 8.38
N ASN A 194 16.34 -7.59 9.26
CA ASN A 194 15.36 -8.61 8.92
C ASN A 194 14.01 -8.24 9.52
N TYR A 195 13.09 -7.82 8.67
CA TYR A 195 11.76 -7.41 9.08
C TYR A 195 10.74 -7.53 7.96
N LEU A 196 9.47 -7.63 8.35
CA LEU A 196 8.30 -7.52 7.52
C LEU A 196 7.37 -6.49 8.16
N ILE A 197 7.01 -5.46 7.40
CA ILE A 197 6.07 -4.40 7.79
C ILE A 197 4.85 -4.51 6.88
N GLU A 198 3.67 -4.48 7.46
CA GLU A 198 2.40 -4.48 6.75
C GLU A 198 1.47 -3.44 7.37
N ILE A 199 0.81 -2.61 6.54
CA ILE A 199 -0.22 -1.66 6.94
C ILE A 199 -1.34 -1.73 5.90
N GLY A 200 -2.47 -2.36 6.25
CA GLY A 200 -3.66 -2.40 5.39
C GLY A 200 -3.46 -3.04 4.02
N GLY A 201 -2.48 -3.94 3.89
CA GLY A 201 -2.13 -4.62 2.64
C GLY A 201 -0.90 -4.06 1.93
N GLU A 202 -0.41 -2.87 2.28
CA GLU A 202 0.87 -2.35 1.83
C GLU A 202 2.00 -2.94 2.66
N ILE A 203 2.99 -3.52 1.99
CA ILE A 203 4.02 -4.36 2.61
C ILE A 203 5.40 -3.92 2.17
N ILE A 204 6.37 -4.00 3.08
CA ILE A 204 7.80 -4.08 2.74
C ILE A 204 8.45 -5.20 3.53
N ALA A 205 9.30 -5.99 2.85
CA ALA A 205 10.06 -7.05 3.48
C ALA A 205 11.56 -6.88 3.22
N LYS A 206 12.38 -7.10 4.25
CA LYS A 206 13.82 -7.06 4.18
C LYS A 206 14.45 -8.25 4.88
N GLY A 207 15.50 -8.81 4.25
CA GLY A 207 16.25 -9.93 4.80
C GLY A 207 15.44 -11.22 4.92
N GLU A 208 15.57 -11.90 6.05
CA GLU A 208 15.06 -13.27 6.27
C GLU A 208 14.13 -13.36 7.46
N ASN A 209 13.24 -14.35 7.44
CA ASN A 209 12.37 -14.72 8.56
C ASN A 209 13.14 -15.52 9.66
N ALA A 210 12.41 -16.04 10.68
CA ALA A 210 13.00 -16.83 11.74
C ALA A 210 13.70 -18.11 11.24
N GLU A 211 13.18 -18.72 10.19
CA GLU A 211 13.68 -19.95 9.57
C GLU A 211 14.89 -19.72 8.62
N LYS A 212 15.41 -18.48 8.56
CA LYS A 212 16.45 -18.05 7.61
C LYS A 212 16.03 -18.18 6.13
N LYS A 213 14.74 -18.06 5.88
CA LYS A 213 14.15 -18.03 4.52
C LYS A 213 13.71 -16.62 4.18
N VAL A 214 13.72 -16.30 2.91
CA VAL A 214 13.13 -15.05 2.38
C VAL A 214 11.66 -14.97 2.81
N TRP A 215 11.19 -13.77 3.13
CA TRP A 215 9.80 -13.53 3.50
C TRP A 215 8.86 -13.93 2.36
N GLN A 216 7.77 -14.58 2.72
CA GLN A 216 6.76 -15.05 1.78
C GLN A 216 5.42 -14.41 2.08
N ILE A 217 4.80 -13.83 1.05
CA ILE A 217 3.54 -13.09 1.13
C ILE A 217 2.53 -13.75 0.19
N GLY A 218 1.33 -14.01 0.68
CA GLY A 218 0.25 -14.55 -0.14
C GLY A 218 -0.46 -13.48 -0.96
N ILE A 219 -0.77 -13.75 -2.22
CA ILE A 219 -1.75 -12.99 -3.00
C ILE A 219 -3.12 -13.63 -2.76
N GLU A 220 -4.09 -12.80 -2.31
CA GLU A 220 -5.45 -13.27 -2.04
C GLU A 220 -6.14 -13.77 -3.32
N ASN A 221 -6.90 -14.86 -3.18
CA ASN A 221 -7.78 -15.35 -4.21
C ASN A 221 -9.17 -14.67 -4.09
N PRO A 222 -9.62 -13.89 -5.09
CA PRO A 222 -10.93 -13.25 -5.04
C PRO A 222 -12.11 -14.23 -4.96
N ASN A 223 -11.91 -15.48 -5.36
CA ASN A 223 -12.91 -16.56 -5.32
C ASN A 223 -12.91 -17.36 -4.00
N ALA A 224 -12.47 -16.81 -2.90
CA ALA A 224 -12.20 -17.51 -1.65
C ALA A 224 -13.43 -18.22 -1.03
N ASN A 225 -13.97 -19.22 -1.70
CA ASN A 225 -14.82 -20.22 -1.03
C ASN A 225 -13.98 -21.31 -0.34
N ASN A 226 -12.73 -21.59 -0.78
CA ASN A 226 -11.88 -22.65 -0.21
C ASN A 226 -10.37 -22.35 -0.19
N GLU A 227 -9.85 -21.46 -1.03
CA GLU A 227 -8.42 -21.11 -1.07
C GLU A 227 -8.24 -19.60 -0.89
N ILE A 228 -7.75 -19.22 0.28
CA ILE A 228 -7.53 -17.81 0.63
C ILE A 228 -6.32 -17.23 -0.12
N ILE A 229 -5.30 -18.05 -0.39
CA ILE A 229 -4.05 -17.66 -1.06
C ILE A 229 -3.97 -18.33 -2.43
N LYS A 230 -3.75 -17.52 -3.47
CA LYS A 230 -3.58 -18.01 -4.85
C LYS A 230 -2.12 -18.33 -5.15
N HIS A 231 -1.23 -17.40 -4.86
CA HIS A 231 0.22 -17.55 -5.02
C HIS A 231 0.97 -17.02 -3.83
N THR A 232 2.16 -17.55 -3.60
CA THR A 232 3.11 -17.03 -2.62
C THR A 232 4.22 -16.27 -3.33
N ILE A 233 4.48 -15.03 -2.90
CA ILE A 233 5.49 -14.14 -3.45
C ILE A 233 6.66 -14.05 -2.49
N ARG A 234 7.88 -14.22 -3.00
CA ARG A 234 9.13 -14.07 -2.23
C ARG A 234 9.58 -12.62 -2.28
N LEU A 235 9.64 -11.97 -1.12
CA LEU A 235 10.07 -10.59 -1.01
C LEU A 235 11.36 -10.48 -0.19
N ASN A 236 12.37 -9.83 -0.77
CA ASN A 236 13.59 -9.43 -0.08
C ASN A 236 14.05 -8.06 -0.60
N ASN A 237 14.13 -7.07 0.27
CA ASN A 237 14.37 -5.66 -0.06
C ASN A 237 13.39 -5.11 -1.10
N MET A 238 12.15 -5.55 -1.00
CA MET A 238 11.05 -5.18 -1.90
C MET A 238 9.79 -4.88 -1.12
N ALA A 239 9.03 -3.93 -1.65
CA ALA A 239 7.68 -3.62 -1.23
C ALA A 239 6.66 -4.20 -2.22
N MET A 240 5.46 -4.45 -1.71
CA MET A 240 4.29 -4.92 -2.45
C MET A 240 3.07 -4.12 -2.02
N ALA A 241 2.27 -3.69 -2.97
CA ALA A 241 0.96 -3.10 -2.72
C ALA A 241 -0.07 -3.68 -3.69
N THR A 242 -1.30 -3.82 -3.24
CA THR A 242 -2.39 -4.36 -4.05
C THR A 242 -3.62 -3.46 -3.97
N SER A 243 -4.06 -2.96 -5.12
CA SER A 243 -5.36 -2.31 -5.29
C SER A 243 -6.37 -3.29 -5.89
N GLY A 244 -7.61 -3.29 -5.38
CA GLY A 244 -8.66 -4.18 -5.85
C GLY A 244 -10.05 -3.56 -5.73
N ASN A 245 -10.97 -3.95 -6.62
CA ASN A 245 -12.34 -3.43 -6.66
C ASN A 245 -13.42 -4.41 -6.17
N TYR A 246 -13.03 -5.61 -5.71
CA TYR A 246 -13.96 -6.67 -5.38
C TYR A 246 -14.50 -6.63 -3.96
N LYS A 247 -13.89 -5.84 -3.05
CA LYS A 247 -14.30 -5.73 -1.64
C LYS A 247 -15.23 -4.53 -1.37
N ASN A 248 -15.09 -3.44 -2.13
CA ASN A 248 -15.79 -2.18 -1.86
C ASN A 248 -16.56 -1.69 -3.11
N TYR A 249 -17.84 -2.00 -3.17
CA TYR A 249 -18.75 -1.61 -4.25
C TYR A 249 -20.18 -1.54 -3.71
N PHE A 250 -21.05 -0.79 -4.41
CA PHE A 250 -22.49 -0.89 -4.21
C PHE A 250 -23.19 -1.36 -5.47
N LYS A 251 -24.38 -1.92 -5.33
CA LYS A 251 -25.24 -2.34 -6.44
C LYS A 251 -26.48 -1.48 -6.54
N LYS A 252 -26.84 -1.08 -7.76
CA LYS A 252 -28.08 -0.42 -8.07
C LYS A 252 -28.54 -0.83 -9.47
N ASP A 253 -29.81 -1.22 -9.61
CA ASP A 253 -30.40 -1.68 -10.89
C ASP A 253 -29.54 -2.78 -11.58
N ASP A 254 -29.08 -3.78 -10.80
CA ASP A 254 -28.17 -4.89 -11.19
C ASP A 254 -26.77 -4.47 -11.68
N ILE A 255 -26.47 -3.17 -11.67
CA ILE A 255 -25.14 -2.64 -12.00
C ILE A 255 -24.32 -2.49 -10.72
N SER A 256 -23.06 -2.98 -10.78
CA SER A 256 -22.10 -2.86 -9.68
C SER A 256 -21.19 -1.65 -9.92
N TYR A 257 -21.17 -0.72 -8.97
CA TYR A 257 -20.36 0.49 -9.00
C TYR A 257 -19.17 0.33 -8.07
N SER A 258 -17.95 0.38 -8.63
CA SER A 258 -16.70 0.30 -7.89
C SER A 258 -16.41 1.60 -7.15
N HIS A 259 -15.69 1.50 -6.02
CA HIS A 259 -15.15 2.68 -5.34
C HIS A 259 -13.96 3.34 -6.09
N ILE A 260 -13.44 2.69 -7.11
CA ILE A 260 -12.34 3.22 -7.94
C ILE A 260 -12.94 4.17 -8.98
N ILE A 261 -12.63 5.45 -8.86
CA ILE A 261 -13.13 6.50 -9.75
C ILE A 261 -12.05 6.85 -10.79
N ASP A 262 -12.45 6.86 -12.06
CA ASP A 262 -11.59 7.35 -13.14
C ASP A 262 -11.57 8.89 -13.17
N PRO A 263 -10.42 9.54 -12.95
CA PRO A 263 -10.31 11.00 -12.98
C PRO A 263 -10.72 11.61 -14.34
N ALA A 264 -10.52 10.85 -15.44
CA ALA A 264 -10.84 11.32 -16.79
C ALA A 264 -12.35 11.42 -17.02
N THR A 265 -13.14 10.51 -16.48
CA THR A 265 -14.60 10.49 -16.64
C THR A 265 -15.34 11.05 -15.43
N GLY A 266 -14.76 10.96 -14.23
CA GLY A 266 -15.42 11.25 -12.95
C GLY A 266 -16.39 10.16 -12.52
N ARG A 267 -16.30 8.97 -13.12
CA ARG A 267 -17.19 7.82 -12.89
C ARG A 267 -16.42 6.61 -12.37
N PRO A 268 -17.07 5.68 -11.69
CA PRO A 268 -16.50 4.37 -11.39
C PRO A 268 -15.98 3.68 -12.63
N VAL A 269 -14.83 2.97 -12.49
CA VAL A 269 -14.28 2.15 -13.57
C VAL A 269 -15.20 0.96 -13.88
N GLU A 270 -15.32 0.62 -15.16
CA GLU A 270 -16.23 -0.45 -15.66
C GLU A 270 -15.47 -1.67 -16.21
N HIS A 271 -14.12 -1.61 -16.27
CA HIS A 271 -13.33 -2.72 -16.80
C HIS A 271 -13.28 -3.92 -15.86
N LYS A 272 -12.81 -5.05 -16.39
CA LYS A 272 -12.80 -6.35 -15.70
C LYS A 272 -11.61 -6.57 -14.76
N LEU A 273 -10.72 -5.60 -14.55
CA LEU A 273 -9.59 -5.74 -13.61
C LEU A 273 -10.13 -5.81 -12.18
N ALA A 274 -9.94 -6.95 -11.52
CA ALA A 274 -10.38 -7.18 -10.14
C ALA A 274 -9.32 -6.71 -9.13
N SER A 275 -8.04 -6.99 -9.41
CA SER A 275 -6.93 -6.47 -8.60
C SER A 275 -5.66 -6.32 -9.41
N VAL A 276 -4.79 -5.43 -8.94
CA VAL A 276 -3.42 -5.29 -9.43
C VAL A 276 -2.46 -5.22 -8.25
N THR A 277 -1.48 -6.12 -8.25
CA THR A 277 -0.37 -6.12 -7.30
C THR A 277 0.87 -5.56 -7.99
N VAL A 278 1.53 -4.63 -7.33
CA VAL A 278 2.75 -3.96 -7.82
C VAL A 278 3.89 -4.23 -6.86
N LEU A 279 5.08 -4.58 -7.39
CA LEU A 279 6.31 -4.64 -6.60
C LEU A 279 7.19 -3.42 -6.90
N SER A 280 7.84 -2.89 -5.86
CA SER A 280 8.74 -1.74 -5.95
C SER A 280 9.74 -1.78 -4.79
N HIS A 281 10.82 -0.98 -4.87
CA HIS A 281 11.71 -0.77 -3.72
C HIS A 281 11.13 0.18 -2.66
N SER A 282 10.03 0.87 -2.94
CA SER A 282 9.31 1.78 -2.05
C SER A 282 7.84 1.37 -1.99
N ALA A 283 7.30 1.23 -0.79
CA ALA A 283 5.89 0.91 -0.58
C ALA A 283 5.00 2.08 -1.02
N MET A 284 5.43 3.34 -0.80
CA MET A 284 4.74 4.53 -1.30
C MET A 284 4.61 4.51 -2.84
N ASN A 285 5.68 4.10 -3.54
CA ASN A 285 5.63 3.99 -5.00
C ASN A 285 4.72 2.85 -5.47
N ALA A 286 4.75 1.69 -4.79
CA ALA A 286 3.90 0.55 -5.11
C ALA A 286 2.41 0.87 -4.89
N ASP A 287 2.05 1.50 -3.76
CA ASP A 287 0.69 1.89 -3.38
C ASP A 287 0.07 2.84 -4.42
N ALA A 288 0.77 3.93 -4.74
CA ALA A 288 0.31 4.90 -5.74
C ALA A 288 0.19 4.30 -7.15
N LEU A 289 1.17 3.47 -7.57
CA LEU A 289 1.11 2.81 -8.87
C LEU A 289 -0.01 1.78 -8.95
N ALA A 290 -0.23 0.99 -7.89
CA ALA A 290 -1.32 0.02 -7.84
C ALA A 290 -2.68 0.71 -8.03
N THR A 291 -2.89 1.85 -7.37
CA THR A 291 -4.11 2.66 -7.55
C THR A 291 -4.24 3.19 -8.98
N GLY A 292 -3.19 3.79 -9.55
CA GLY A 292 -3.23 4.30 -10.92
C GLY A 292 -3.44 3.21 -11.97
N PHE A 293 -2.79 2.05 -11.79
CA PHE A 293 -2.97 0.89 -12.66
C PHE A 293 -4.37 0.29 -12.55
N MET A 294 -4.95 0.31 -11.35
CA MET A 294 -6.33 -0.12 -11.16
C MET A 294 -7.31 0.74 -11.96
N VAL A 295 -7.06 2.04 -12.09
CA VAL A 295 -7.88 2.96 -12.93
C VAL A 295 -7.69 2.68 -14.42
N LEU A 296 -6.46 2.41 -14.88
CA LEU A 296 -6.15 2.20 -16.30
C LEU A 296 -6.79 0.94 -16.91
N GLY A 297 -7.12 -0.05 -16.09
CA GLY A 297 -7.59 -1.35 -16.57
C GLY A 297 -6.47 -2.27 -17.09
N PRO A 298 -6.78 -3.54 -17.45
CA PRO A 298 -5.77 -4.58 -17.59
C PRO A 298 -4.80 -4.34 -18.77
N GLU A 299 -5.28 -3.95 -19.94
CA GLU A 299 -4.47 -3.84 -21.16
C GLU A 299 -3.48 -2.66 -21.07
N LYS A 300 -3.99 -1.47 -20.69
CA LYS A 300 -3.14 -0.28 -20.54
C LYS A 300 -2.13 -0.46 -19.41
N THR A 301 -2.55 -1.08 -18.30
CA THR A 301 -1.67 -1.39 -17.17
C THR A 301 -0.52 -2.29 -17.60
N LEU A 302 -0.80 -3.38 -18.31
CA LEU A 302 0.24 -4.31 -18.76
C LEU A 302 1.23 -3.63 -19.72
N SER A 303 0.71 -2.85 -20.67
CA SER A 303 1.53 -2.07 -21.62
C SER A 303 2.44 -1.07 -20.88
N LEU A 304 1.87 -0.24 -20.03
CA LEU A 304 2.62 0.80 -19.31
C LEU A 304 3.65 0.20 -18.34
N ALA A 305 3.26 -0.84 -17.58
CA ALA A 305 4.16 -1.50 -16.65
C ALA A 305 5.34 -2.17 -17.36
N ASN A 306 5.13 -2.77 -18.53
CA ASN A 306 6.22 -3.33 -19.36
C ASN A 306 7.17 -2.23 -19.82
N ASN A 307 6.65 -1.11 -20.34
CA ASN A 307 7.47 0.02 -20.77
C ASN A 307 8.30 0.62 -19.63
N LEU A 308 7.75 0.67 -18.43
CA LEU A 308 8.41 1.19 -17.23
C LEU A 308 9.22 0.13 -16.47
N LYS A 309 9.20 -1.13 -16.91
CA LYS A 309 9.86 -2.28 -16.24
C LYS A 309 9.39 -2.46 -14.80
N ILE A 310 8.11 -2.22 -14.52
CA ILE A 310 7.50 -2.37 -13.21
C ILE A 310 6.93 -3.77 -13.09
N PRO A 311 7.33 -4.57 -12.07
CA PRO A 311 6.75 -5.88 -11.82
C PRO A 311 5.27 -5.75 -11.41
N ILE A 312 4.36 -6.38 -12.15
CA ILE A 312 2.93 -6.39 -11.87
C ILE A 312 2.31 -7.78 -12.01
N TYR A 313 1.29 -8.01 -11.17
CA TYR A 313 0.42 -9.18 -11.24
C TYR A 313 -1.04 -8.71 -11.23
N LEU A 314 -1.83 -9.18 -12.18
CA LEU A 314 -3.20 -8.79 -12.43
C LEU A 314 -4.14 -9.97 -12.17
N ILE A 315 -5.28 -9.71 -11.56
CA ILE A 315 -6.42 -10.61 -11.51
C ILE A 315 -7.56 -9.96 -12.28
N ILE A 316 -8.03 -10.63 -13.34
CA ILE A 316 -9.05 -10.13 -14.25
C ILE A 316 -10.31 -10.99 -14.10
N LYS A 317 -11.44 -10.36 -13.82
CA LYS A 317 -12.73 -11.05 -13.67
C LYS A 317 -13.31 -11.37 -15.04
N ASN A 318 -13.47 -12.65 -15.35
CA ASN A 318 -14.30 -13.14 -16.43
C ASN A 318 -15.66 -13.62 -15.89
N ASP A 319 -16.60 -13.91 -16.76
CA ASP A 319 -17.98 -14.24 -16.36
C ASP A 319 -18.06 -15.46 -15.41
N LYS A 320 -17.13 -16.42 -15.55
CA LYS A 320 -17.15 -17.68 -14.78
C LYS A 320 -15.89 -17.95 -13.96
N TYR A 321 -14.80 -17.19 -14.15
CA TYR A 321 -13.52 -17.41 -13.50
C TYR A 321 -12.70 -16.14 -13.40
N PHE A 322 -11.62 -16.20 -12.64
CA PHE A 322 -10.61 -15.13 -12.60
C PHE A 322 -9.37 -15.58 -13.39
N GLU A 323 -9.01 -14.77 -14.38
CA GLU A 323 -7.78 -14.92 -15.17
C GLU A 323 -6.63 -14.17 -14.49
N GLU A 324 -5.45 -14.78 -14.49
CA GLU A 324 -4.23 -14.20 -13.97
C GLU A 324 -3.32 -13.77 -15.12
N LYS A 325 -2.75 -12.57 -15.00
CA LYS A 325 -1.69 -12.09 -15.89
C LYS A 325 -0.61 -11.41 -15.08
N TYR A 326 0.63 -11.69 -15.42
CA TYR A 326 1.78 -10.99 -14.86
C TYR A 326 2.82 -10.78 -15.96
N ASN A 327 3.70 -9.82 -15.73
CA ASN A 327 4.78 -9.57 -16.68
C ASN A 327 6.07 -10.30 -16.29
N ASP A 328 7.04 -10.34 -17.22
CA ASP A 328 8.34 -11.01 -17.01
C ASP A 328 9.12 -10.43 -15.83
N TYR A 329 8.88 -9.18 -15.48
CA TYR A 329 9.51 -8.54 -14.32
C TYR A 329 8.95 -9.06 -12.99
N PHE A 330 7.72 -9.56 -12.96
CA PHE A 330 7.09 -10.13 -11.76
C PHE A 330 7.39 -11.62 -11.59
N ALA A 331 7.55 -12.36 -12.68
CA ALA A 331 7.73 -13.81 -12.68
C ALA A 331 8.81 -14.34 -11.70
N PRO A 332 9.98 -13.67 -11.52
CA PRO A 332 11.02 -14.15 -10.60
C PRO A 332 10.62 -14.18 -9.12
N PHE A 333 9.56 -13.49 -8.73
CA PHE A 333 9.10 -13.40 -7.35
C PHE A 333 8.09 -14.47 -6.97
N ILE A 334 7.45 -15.14 -7.95
CA ILE A 334 6.49 -16.21 -7.68
C ILE A 334 7.23 -17.42 -7.11
N SER A 335 6.74 -17.95 -5.98
CA SER A 335 7.22 -19.22 -5.44
C SER A 335 6.54 -20.37 -6.19
N ASN A 336 7.34 -21.27 -6.75
CA ASN A 336 6.87 -22.56 -7.24
C ASN A 336 6.55 -23.48 -6.07
#